data_0a104bddb3adffdb437ca8d9526cfba5
#
_entry.id   0a104bddb3adffdb437ca8d9526cfba5
#
_cell.length_a   1.000
_cell.length_b   1.000
_cell.length_c   1.000
_cell.angle_alpha   90.00
_cell.angle_beta   90.00
_cell.angle_gamma   90.00
#
_symmetry.space_group_name_H-M   'P 1'
#
loop_
_entity.id
_entity.type
_entity.pdbx_description
1 polymer ?
#
loop_
_entity_poly.entity_id
_entity_poly.type
_entity_poly.pdbx_seq_one_letter_code
_entity_poly.pdbx_strand_id
1 'polypeptide(L)'
;MNNYTKEIIEELKKLYPDALCSLEYGEDAWRLLVAARLSAQCTDERVNIVCRPLFEAYPDAKSMAEADITDVERIIKPCGLYHTKAESIVKAAKIITEQYGGKVPDSLEKLLELPGVGRKIANLVLGDIYNIPGIVADTHCIRINGRIGYYPEALKDPARVEKILSGIIPPEEQTAYCHRMVLFGREYCMARGPRCGECPIKKYCAHFESASNE
;
A
#
# COMPACT_ATOMS: atom_id res chain seq x y z
N MET A 1 -21.91 6.42 12.26
CA MET A 1 -20.55 6.77 11.80
C MET A 1 -19.70 6.91 13.04
N ASN A 2 -18.54 6.29 13.10
CA ASN A 2 -17.70 6.29 14.30
C ASN A 2 -17.12 7.70 14.53
N ASN A 3 -17.32 8.24 15.73
CA ASN A 3 -16.90 9.60 16.09
C ASN A 3 -15.54 9.65 16.84
N TYR A 4 -14.89 8.48 17.01
CA TYR A 4 -13.67 8.34 17.80
C TYR A 4 -12.39 8.30 16.93
N THR A 5 -12.40 8.96 15.77
CA THR A 5 -11.27 8.94 14.84
C THR A 5 -9.99 9.44 15.48
N LYS A 6 -10.05 10.53 16.24
CA LYS A 6 -8.89 11.12 16.90
C LYS A 6 -8.29 10.15 17.93
N GLU A 7 -9.12 9.56 18.77
CA GLU A 7 -8.69 8.60 19.79
C GLU A 7 -8.08 7.36 19.17
N ILE A 8 -8.66 6.85 18.08
CA ILE A 8 -8.12 5.70 17.35
C ILE A 8 -6.75 6.03 16.77
N ILE A 9 -6.59 7.19 16.13
CA ILE A 9 -5.30 7.63 15.58
C ILE A 9 -4.25 7.74 16.70
N GLU A 10 -4.58 8.35 17.83
CA GLU A 10 -3.65 8.50 18.96
C GLU A 10 -3.23 7.14 19.57
N GLU A 11 -4.16 6.18 19.70
CA GLU A 11 -3.80 4.83 20.15
C GLU A 11 -2.87 4.12 19.14
N LEU A 12 -3.14 4.25 17.84
CA LEU A 12 -2.27 3.68 16.80
C LEU A 12 -0.87 4.35 16.76
N LYS A 13 -0.77 5.64 17.02
CA LYS A 13 0.51 6.34 17.16
C LYS A 13 1.34 5.82 18.32
N LYS A 14 0.70 5.56 19.46
CA LYS A 14 1.41 4.99 20.63
C LYS A 14 1.91 3.58 20.36
N LEU A 15 1.11 2.75 19.66
CA LEU A 15 1.48 1.38 19.32
C LEU A 15 2.58 1.31 18.27
N TYR A 16 2.49 2.15 17.25
CA TYR A 16 3.36 2.12 16.08
C TYR A 16 3.88 3.53 15.75
N PRO A 17 4.73 4.12 16.60
CA PRO A 17 5.24 5.48 16.39
C PRO A 17 6.02 5.60 15.07
N ASP A 18 6.80 4.58 14.72
CA ASP A 18 7.70 4.57 13.57
C ASP A 18 7.16 3.66 12.43
N ALA A 19 5.83 3.64 12.25
CA ALA A 19 5.22 2.83 11.19
C ALA A 19 5.59 3.36 9.80
N LEU A 20 6.27 2.54 9.02
CA LEU A 20 6.71 2.81 7.65
C LEU A 20 6.26 1.68 6.70
N CYS A 21 6.41 1.92 5.42
CA CYS A 21 6.22 0.90 4.39
C CYS A 21 7.18 -0.28 4.63
N SER A 22 6.67 -1.51 4.52
CA SER A 22 7.48 -2.73 4.70
C SER A 22 8.36 -3.06 3.49
N LEU A 23 8.20 -2.35 2.36
CA LEU A 23 9.02 -2.53 1.16
C LEU A 23 10.35 -1.78 1.33
N GLU A 24 11.45 -2.41 0.87
CA GLU A 24 12.79 -1.82 0.88
C GLU A 24 13.01 -1.02 -0.42
N TYR A 25 12.86 0.30 -0.40
CA TYR A 25 12.99 1.16 -1.58
C TYR A 25 14.02 2.30 -1.44
N GLY A 26 14.57 2.53 -0.24
CA GLY A 26 15.65 3.51 -0.02
C GLY A 26 15.29 4.93 -0.44
N GLU A 27 14.05 5.37 -0.17
CA GLU A 27 13.52 6.71 -0.54
C GLU A 27 13.50 6.97 -2.06
N ASP A 28 13.58 5.93 -2.89
CA ASP A 28 13.56 6.03 -4.34
C ASP A 28 12.16 5.70 -4.90
N ALA A 29 11.58 6.67 -5.61
CA ALA A 29 10.23 6.56 -6.17
C ALA A 29 10.09 5.42 -7.19
N TRP A 30 11.11 5.20 -8.03
CA TRP A 30 11.12 4.12 -9.00
C TRP A 30 11.15 2.76 -8.31
N ARG A 31 12.04 2.60 -7.32
CA ARG A 31 12.13 1.36 -6.54
C ARG A 31 10.84 1.06 -5.80
N LEU A 32 10.22 2.07 -5.17
CA LEU A 32 8.93 1.90 -4.51
C LEU A 32 7.83 1.48 -5.49
N LEU A 33 7.73 2.12 -6.66
CA LEU A 33 6.74 1.80 -7.68
C LEU A 33 6.87 0.35 -8.15
N VAL A 34 8.10 -0.09 -8.45
CA VAL A 34 8.39 -1.48 -8.89
C VAL A 34 8.08 -2.47 -7.77
N ALA A 35 8.56 -2.24 -6.55
CA ALA A 35 8.32 -3.12 -5.41
C ALA A 35 6.82 -3.24 -5.10
N ALA A 36 6.09 -2.12 -5.12
CA ALA A 36 4.64 -2.10 -4.94
C ALA A 36 3.90 -2.85 -6.06
N ARG A 37 4.39 -2.79 -7.31
CA ARG A 37 3.83 -3.60 -8.41
C ARG A 37 4.09 -5.09 -8.21
N LEU A 38 5.26 -5.46 -7.71
CA LEU A 38 5.63 -6.84 -7.41
C LEU A 38 4.85 -7.41 -6.22
N SER A 39 4.41 -6.59 -5.26
CA SER A 39 3.67 -7.04 -4.07
C SER A 39 2.24 -7.52 -4.36
N ALA A 40 1.73 -7.33 -5.59
CA ALA A 40 0.45 -7.90 -5.99
C ALA A 40 0.45 -9.43 -5.85
N GLN A 41 -0.34 -9.98 -4.90
CA GLN A 41 -0.41 -11.40 -4.54
C GLN A 41 0.97 -12.00 -4.15
N CYS A 42 1.84 -11.20 -3.54
CA CYS A 42 3.15 -11.62 -3.05
C CYS A 42 3.41 -10.96 -1.70
N THR A 43 4.16 -11.64 -0.82
CA THR A 43 4.54 -11.09 0.48
C THR A 43 5.64 -10.03 0.32
N ASP A 44 5.62 -8.99 1.16
CA ASP A 44 6.62 -7.92 1.13
C ASP A 44 8.05 -8.46 1.33
N GLU A 45 8.22 -9.44 2.23
CA GLU A 45 9.51 -10.11 2.45
C GLU A 45 10.07 -10.74 1.16
N ARG A 46 9.24 -11.45 0.41
CA ARG A 46 9.66 -12.05 -0.87
C ARG A 46 9.96 -10.99 -1.91
N VAL A 47 9.17 -9.92 -1.96
CA VAL A 47 9.42 -8.78 -2.85
C VAL A 47 10.78 -8.16 -2.54
N ASN A 48 11.09 -7.89 -1.27
CA ASN A 48 12.36 -7.31 -0.86
C ASN A 48 13.55 -8.17 -1.29
N ILE A 49 13.46 -9.50 -1.11
CA ILE A 49 14.51 -10.43 -1.57
C ILE A 49 14.71 -10.35 -3.09
N VAL A 50 13.62 -10.32 -3.86
CA VAL A 50 13.66 -10.29 -5.33
C VAL A 50 14.09 -8.93 -5.87
N CYS A 51 13.73 -7.85 -5.19
CA CYS A 51 14.10 -6.50 -5.61
C CYS A 51 15.61 -6.23 -5.54
N ARG A 52 16.36 -6.89 -4.64
CA ARG A 52 17.82 -6.69 -4.53
C ARG A 52 18.55 -6.99 -5.84
N PRO A 53 18.52 -8.23 -6.39
CA PRO A 53 19.17 -8.52 -7.67
C PRO A 53 18.50 -7.77 -8.85
N LEU A 54 17.22 -7.45 -8.77
CA LEU A 54 16.54 -6.68 -9.81
C LEU A 54 17.14 -5.27 -9.93
N PHE A 55 17.32 -4.56 -8.81
CA PHE A 55 17.89 -3.20 -8.80
C PHE A 55 19.40 -3.16 -8.91
N GLU A 56 20.11 -4.29 -8.70
CA GLU A 56 21.49 -4.43 -9.10
C GLU A 56 21.66 -4.47 -10.62
N ALA A 57 20.77 -5.21 -11.31
CA ALA A 57 20.79 -5.32 -12.77
C ALA A 57 20.19 -4.06 -13.47
N TYR A 58 19.13 -3.51 -12.89
CA TYR A 58 18.34 -2.40 -13.46
C TYR A 58 18.08 -1.32 -12.39
N PRO A 59 19.09 -0.49 -12.08
CA PRO A 59 19.04 0.45 -10.95
C PRO A 59 18.01 1.58 -11.09
N ASP A 60 17.62 1.94 -12.31
CA ASP A 60 16.72 3.05 -12.61
C ASP A 60 15.72 2.72 -13.73
N ALA A 61 14.79 3.65 -13.98
CA ALA A 61 13.77 3.48 -15.02
C ALA A 61 14.40 3.40 -16.43
N LYS A 62 15.51 4.08 -16.69
CA LYS A 62 16.16 4.07 -18.00
C LYS A 62 16.74 2.69 -18.32
N SER A 63 17.50 2.12 -17.41
CA SER A 63 18.08 0.77 -17.57
C SER A 63 16.98 -0.29 -17.70
N MET A 64 15.88 -0.15 -16.92
CA MET A 64 14.75 -1.05 -17.03
C MET A 64 13.99 -0.89 -18.35
N ALA A 65 13.91 0.30 -18.92
CA ALA A 65 13.26 0.54 -20.22
C ALA A 65 13.96 -0.18 -21.37
N GLU A 66 15.29 -0.38 -21.25
CA GLU A 66 16.15 -1.06 -22.22
C GLU A 66 16.31 -2.57 -21.91
N ALA A 67 15.71 -3.06 -20.82
CA ALA A 67 15.88 -4.44 -20.36
C ALA A 67 15.29 -5.47 -21.33
N ASP A 68 15.97 -6.62 -21.44
CA ASP A 68 15.36 -7.82 -22.00
C ASP A 68 14.27 -8.32 -21.04
N ILE A 69 13.05 -8.36 -21.52
CA ILE A 69 11.89 -8.79 -20.72
C ILE A 69 12.07 -10.19 -20.15
N THR A 70 12.73 -11.09 -20.87
CA THR A 70 12.96 -12.48 -20.43
C THR A 70 13.92 -12.54 -19.25
N ASP A 71 14.88 -11.61 -19.17
CA ASP A 71 15.76 -11.49 -18.00
C ASP A 71 15.02 -10.93 -16.79
N VAL A 72 14.22 -9.90 -16.98
CA VAL A 72 13.35 -9.37 -15.91
C VAL A 72 12.41 -10.45 -15.37
N GLU A 73 11.74 -11.20 -16.26
CA GLU A 73 10.87 -12.32 -15.89
C GLU A 73 11.60 -13.38 -15.06
N ARG A 74 12.82 -13.74 -15.48
CA ARG A 74 13.67 -14.71 -14.78
C ARG A 74 13.95 -14.26 -13.35
N ILE A 75 14.29 -12.98 -13.16
CA ILE A 75 14.61 -12.41 -11.84
C ILE A 75 13.37 -12.37 -10.94
N ILE A 76 12.23 -11.87 -11.47
CA ILE A 76 11.03 -11.66 -10.66
C ILE A 76 10.12 -12.88 -10.55
N LYS A 77 10.47 -14.01 -11.16
CA LYS A 77 9.69 -15.25 -11.16
C LYS A 77 9.16 -15.67 -9.79
N PRO A 78 9.95 -15.55 -8.68
CA PRO A 78 9.47 -15.92 -7.35
C PRO A 78 8.28 -15.10 -6.83
N CYS A 79 8.00 -13.92 -7.41
CA CYS A 79 6.87 -13.08 -7.02
C CYS A 79 5.52 -13.54 -7.61
N GLY A 80 5.50 -14.54 -8.49
CA GLY A 80 4.29 -14.97 -9.20
C GLY A 80 3.76 -13.92 -10.20
N LEU A 81 2.88 -14.33 -11.12
CA LEU A 81 2.34 -13.45 -12.19
C LEU A 81 3.43 -12.68 -12.94
N TYR A 82 4.61 -13.28 -13.04
CA TYR A 82 5.84 -12.60 -13.43
C TYR A 82 5.80 -12.08 -14.89
N HIS A 83 5.12 -12.73 -15.82
CA HIS A 83 4.95 -12.26 -17.19
C HIS A 83 4.24 -10.90 -17.24
N THR A 84 3.06 -10.80 -16.64
CA THR A 84 2.28 -9.55 -16.56
C THR A 84 2.97 -8.48 -15.74
N LYS A 85 3.71 -8.87 -14.70
CA LYS A 85 4.48 -7.92 -13.88
C LYS A 85 5.66 -7.36 -14.65
N ALA A 86 6.47 -8.21 -15.30
CA ALA A 86 7.60 -7.78 -16.13
C ALA A 86 7.13 -6.85 -17.25
N GLU A 87 6.12 -7.27 -18.00
CA GLU A 87 5.57 -6.46 -19.09
C GLU A 87 5.13 -5.06 -18.61
N SER A 88 4.38 -5.00 -17.50
CA SER A 88 3.92 -3.72 -16.96
C SER A 88 5.07 -2.84 -16.44
N ILE A 89 6.07 -3.43 -15.78
CA ILE A 89 7.23 -2.69 -15.25
C ILE A 89 8.07 -2.12 -16.40
N VAL A 90 8.41 -2.92 -17.41
CA VAL A 90 9.20 -2.45 -18.56
C VAL A 90 8.44 -1.38 -19.35
N LYS A 91 7.13 -1.54 -19.57
CA LYS A 91 6.31 -0.52 -20.24
C LYS A 91 6.23 0.78 -19.41
N ALA A 92 6.04 0.69 -18.10
CA ALA A 92 6.04 1.86 -17.22
C ALA A 92 7.41 2.57 -17.26
N ALA A 93 8.51 1.82 -17.24
CA ALA A 93 9.86 2.34 -17.36
C ALA A 93 10.08 3.14 -18.65
N LYS A 94 9.60 2.64 -19.80
CA LYS A 94 9.64 3.35 -21.09
C LYS A 94 8.90 4.67 -21.04
N ILE A 95 7.67 4.67 -20.54
CA ILE A 95 6.86 5.89 -20.39
C ILE A 95 7.56 6.90 -19.48
N ILE A 96 8.06 6.44 -18.31
CA ILE A 96 8.76 7.30 -17.36
C ILE A 96 10.01 7.90 -17.99
N THR A 97 10.77 7.13 -18.75
CA THR A 97 11.99 7.60 -19.41
C THR A 97 11.67 8.59 -20.54
N GLU A 98 10.73 8.28 -21.39
CA GLU A 98 10.40 9.07 -22.59
C GLU A 98 9.61 10.35 -22.27
N GLN A 99 8.63 10.27 -21.36
CA GLN A 99 7.71 11.38 -21.11
C GLN A 99 8.07 12.20 -19.88
N TYR A 100 8.76 11.59 -18.89
CA TYR A 100 9.06 12.23 -17.61
C TYR A 100 10.56 12.33 -17.32
N GLY A 101 11.42 12.10 -18.34
CA GLY A 101 12.89 12.24 -18.20
C GLY A 101 13.50 11.29 -17.16
N GLY A 102 12.91 10.12 -16.96
CA GLY A 102 13.36 9.11 -16.00
C GLY A 102 12.88 9.34 -14.55
N LYS A 103 12.08 10.36 -14.28
CA LYS A 103 11.52 10.65 -12.96
C LYS A 103 10.09 10.15 -12.84
N VAL A 104 9.79 9.42 -11.79
CA VAL A 104 8.40 9.00 -11.49
C VAL A 104 7.55 10.25 -11.27
N PRO A 105 6.37 10.37 -11.93
CA PRO A 105 5.53 11.55 -11.76
C PRO A 105 4.93 11.66 -10.36
N ASP A 106 4.70 12.90 -9.91
CA ASP A 106 4.18 13.29 -8.60
C ASP A 106 2.69 13.64 -8.61
N SER A 107 1.93 13.17 -9.60
CA SER A 107 0.48 13.38 -9.67
C SER A 107 -0.26 12.07 -9.85
N LEU A 108 -1.42 11.97 -9.19
CA LEU A 108 -2.27 10.77 -9.25
C LEU A 108 -2.68 10.43 -10.68
N GLU A 109 -3.07 11.45 -11.47
CA GLU A 109 -3.51 11.26 -12.86
C GLU A 109 -2.39 10.63 -13.69
N LYS A 110 -1.19 11.20 -13.66
CA LYS A 110 -0.03 10.70 -14.41
C LYS A 110 0.41 9.32 -13.96
N LEU A 111 0.37 9.04 -12.63
CA LEU A 111 0.69 7.71 -12.12
C LEU A 111 -0.29 6.65 -12.59
N LEU A 112 -1.58 6.98 -12.71
CA LEU A 112 -2.61 6.06 -13.18
C LEU A 112 -2.51 5.75 -14.68
N GLU A 113 -1.79 6.55 -15.47
CA GLU A 113 -1.48 6.27 -16.87
C GLU A 113 -0.40 5.19 -17.03
N LEU A 114 0.39 4.92 -15.98
CA LEU A 114 1.45 3.94 -16.03
C LEU A 114 0.90 2.50 -15.98
N PRO A 115 1.33 1.61 -16.90
CA PRO A 115 0.91 0.22 -16.92
C PRO A 115 1.16 -0.49 -15.59
N GLY A 116 0.11 -1.11 -15.04
CA GLY A 116 0.19 -1.85 -13.79
C GLY A 116 0.14 -0.99 -12.53
N VAL A 117 -0.01 0.31 -12.65
CA VAL A 117 -0.16 1.24 -11.52
C VAL A 117 -1.64 1.58 -11.33
N GLY A 118 -2.22 1.05 -10.26
CA GLY A 118 -3.57 1.41 -9.82
C GLY A 118 -3.51 2.43 -8.67
N ARG A 119 -4.70 2.89 -8.22
CA ARG A 119 -4.83 3.90 -7.15
C ARG A 119 -4.04 3.55 -5.89
N LYS A 120 -4.03 2.27 -5.48
CA LYS A 120 -3.27 1.81 -4.31
C LYS A 120 -1.78 2.11 -4.44
N ILE A 121 -1.17 1.76 -5.58
CA ILE A 121 0.27 1.99 -5.84
C ILE A 121 0.54 3.49 -5.97
N ALA A 122 -0.32 4.20 -6.70
CA ALA A 122 -0.19 5.64 -6.87
C ALA A 122 -0.21 6.38 -5.53
N ASN A 123 -1.21 6.11 -4.67
CA ASN A 123 -1.31 6.73 -3.34
C ASN A 123 -0.12 6.37 -2.44
N LEU A 124 0.42 5.15 -2.53
CA LEU A 124 1.60 4.75 -1.79
C LEU A 124 2.82 5.58 -2.21
N VAL A 125 3.07 5.70 -3.51
CA VAL A 125 4.19 6.49 -4.05
C VAL A 125 4.02 7.98 -3.71
N LEU A 126 2.83 8.52 -3.86
CA LEU A 126 2.54 9.92 -3.53
C LEU A 126 2.76 10.21 -2.04
N GLY A 127 2.29 9.33 -1.16
CA GLY A 127 2.42 9.50 0.29
C GLY A 127 3.85 9.36 0.77
N ASP A 128 4.52 8.26 0.40
CA ASP A 128 5.83 7.90 0.96
C ASP A 128 6.99 8.69 0.36
N ILE A 129 6.88 9.13 -0.90
CA ILE A 129 7.97 9.85 -1.59
C ILE A 129 7.70 11.34 -1.68
N TYR A 130 6.49 11.72 -2.05
CA TYR A 130 6.17 13.12 -2.35
C TYR A 130 5.45 13.84 -1.22
N ASN A 131 5.15 13.15 -0.11
CA ASN A 131 4.39 13.68 1.03
C ASN A 131 3.02 14.26 0.61
N ILE A 132 2.42 13.71 -0.44
CA ILE A 132 1.08 14.06 -0.90
C ILE A 132 0.09 13.12 -0.22
N PRO A 133 -0.84 13.64 0.59
CA PRO A 133 -1.80 12.81 1.33
C PRO A 133 -2.61 11.88 0.43
N GLY A 134 -2.78 10.64 0.88
CA GLY A 134 -3.61 9.66 0.18
C GLY A 134 -3.86 8.42 1.00
N ILE A 135 -5.04 7.84 0.83
CA ILE A 135 -5.41 6.58 1.49
C ILE A 135 -5.01 5.40 0.62
N VAL A 136 -4.14 4.56 1.15
CA VAL A 136 -3.79 3.27 0.56
C VAL A 136 -4.83 2.24 0.97
N ALA A 137 -5.92 2.12 0.19
CA ALA A 137 -7.03 1.20 0.47
C ALA A 137 -6.64 -0.25 0.15
N ASP A 138 -5.77 -0.83 0.98
CA ASP A 138 -5.38 -2.23 0.90
C ASP A 138 -6.34 -3.14 1.69
N THR A 139 -6.08 -4.44 1.70
CA THR A 139 -6.92 -5.43 2.38
C THR A 139 -6.98 -5.22 3.91
N HIS A 140 -5.92 -4.71 4.53
CA HIS A 140 -5.89 -4.36 5.95
C HIS A 140 -6.72 -3.11 6.21
N CYS A 141 -6.45 -2.05 5.46
CA CYS A 141 -7.19 -0.78 5.53
C CYS A 141 -8.70 -1.01 5.36
N ILE A 142 -9.11 -1.72 4.30
CA ILE A 142 -10.52 -2.00 4.02
C ILE A 142 -11.18 -2.80 5.16
N ARG A 143 -10.53 -3.88 5.62
CA ARG A 143 -11.10 -4.75 6.64
C ARG A 143 -11.25 -4.05 7.98
N ILE A 144 -10.18 -3.41 8.44
CA ILE A 144 -10.11 -2.85 9.78
C ILE A 144 -11.06 -1.67 9.92
N ASN A 145 -11.06 -0.76 8.95
CA ASN A 145 -11.93 0.42 9.00
C ASN A 145 -13.42 0.07 8.86
N GLY A 146 -13.75 -1.01 8.13
CA GLY A 146 -15.10 -1.57 8.13
C GLY A 146 -15.50 -2.09 9.52
N ARG A 147 -14.62 -2.85 10.21
CA ARG A 147 -14.85 -3.36 11.57
C ARG A 147 -14.93 -2.24 12.62
N ILE A 148 -14.13 -1.20 12.47
CA ILE A 148 -14.22 -0.01 13.33
C ILE A 148 -15.61 0.65 13.19
N GLY A 149 -16.24 0.57 12.00
CA GLY A 149 -17.57 1.11 11.75
C GLY A 149 -17.56 2.45 11.01
N TYR A 150 -16.50 2.77 10.28
CA TYR A 150 -16.48 3.95 9.39
C TYR A 150 -17.41 3.76 8.18
N TYR A 151 -17.62 2.52 7.79
CA TYR A 151 -18.56 2.08 6.76
C TYR A 151 -18.98 0.62 7.01
N PRO A 152 -20.05 0.11 6.37
CA PRO A 152 -20.47 -1.29 6.53
C PRO A 152 -19.35 -2.27 6.14
N GLU A 153 -19.10 -3.29 6.95
CA GLU A 153 -18.05 -4.31 6.69
C GLU A 153 -18.19 -5.01 5.34
N ALA A 154 -19.41 -5.04 4.79
CA ALA A 154 -19.67 -5.59 3.45
C ALA A 154 -19.08 -4.75 2.31
N LEU A 155 -18.77 -3.47 2.55
CA LEU A 155 -18.13 -2.61 1.55
C LEU A 155 -16.67 -3.04 1.34
N LYS A 156 -16.37 -3.55 0.12
CA LYS A 156 -15.03 -4.03 -0.26
C LYS A 156 -14.43 -3.27 -1.45
N ASP A 157 -15.17 -2.33 -2.02
CA ASP A 157 -14.69 -1.52 -3.15
C ASP A 157 -13.60 -0.54 -2.69
N PRO A 158 -12.34 -0.68 -3.19
CA PRO A 158 -11.23 0.13 -2.71
C PRO A 158 -11.39 1.63 -3.00
N ALA A 159 -11.97 1.98 -4.15
CA ALA A 159 -12.13 3.39 -4.54
C ALA A 159 -13.16 4.10 -3.66
N ARG A 160 -14.24 3.41 -3.32
CA ARG A 160 -15.24 3.94 -2.39
C ARG A 160 -14.68 4.07 -0.98
N VAL A 161 -13.91 3.08 -0.51
CA VAL A 161 -13.25 3.11 0.80
C VAL A 161 -12.25 4.26 0.86
N GLU A 162 -11.39 4.41 -0.15
CA GLU A 162 -10.46 5.52 -0.27
C GLU A 162 -11.18 6.87 -0.12
N LYS A 163 -12.26 7.08 -0.89
CA LYS A 163 -13.04 8.33 -0.86
C LYS A 163 -13.64 8.60 0.54
N ILE A 164 -14.18 7.58 1.21
CA ILE A 164 -14.76 7.73 2.54
C ILE A 164 -13.67 8.08 3.55
N LEU A 165 -12.57 7.34 3.57
CA LEU A 165 -11.50 7.52 4.55
C LEU A 165 -10.74 8.83 4.33
N SER A 166 -10.56 9.29 3.10
CA SER A 166 -9.97 10.60 2.81
C SER A 166 -10.80 11.77 3.37
N GLY A 167 -12.10 11.58 3.56
CA GLY A 167 -12.96 12.57 4.23
C GLY A 167 -13.01 12.44 5.76
N ILE A 168 -12.47 11.35 6.34
CA ILE A 168 -12.52 11.08 7.78
C ILE A 168 -11.14 11.27 8.42
N ILE A 169 -10.09 10.74 7.79
CA ILE A 169 -8.72 10.78 8.31
C ILE A 169 -8.08 12.12 7.88
N PRO A 170 -7.55 12.90 8.83
CA PRO A 170 -6.86 14.15 8.51
C PRO A 170 -5.76 13.93 7.47
N PRO A 171 -5.61 14.83 6.47
CA PRO A 171 -4.64 14.66 5.38
C PRO A 171 -3.23 14.32 5.86
N GLU A 172 -2.75 15.02 6.87
CA GLU A 172 -1.42 14.84 7.47
C GLU A 172 -1.20 13.47 8.13
N GLU A 173 -2.28 12.75 8.43
CA GLU A 173 -2.21 11.42 9.05
C GLU A 173 -2.36 10.28 8.05
N GLN A 174 -2.89 10.53 6.85
CA GLN A 174 -3.35 9.49 5.93
C GLN A 174 -2.30 8.44 5.60
N THR A 175 -1.09 8.85 5.22
CA THR A 175 -0.01 7.92 4.86
C THR A 175 0.41 7.07 6.05
N ALA A 176 0.74 7.69 7.17
CA ALA A 176 1.15 6.99 8.38
C ALA A 176 0.03 6.11 8.97
N TYR A 177 -1.22 6.57 8.88
CA TYR A 177 -2.39 5.79 9.28
C TYR A 177 -2.48 4.48 8.49
N CYS A 178 -2.28 4.52 7.17
CA CYS A 178 -2.31 3.32 6.35
C CYS A 178 -1.22 2.32 6.74
N HIS A 179 0.01 2.77 7.01
CA HIS A 179 1.08 1.89 7.50
C HIS A 179 0.76 1.28 8.86
N ARG A 180 0.24 2.09 9.80
CA ARG A 180 -0.23 1.61 11.11
C ARG A 180 -1.34 0.57 10.98
N MET A 181 -2.26 0.74 10.02
CA MET A 181 -3.31 -0.25 9.76
C MET A 181 -2.77 -1.60 9.29
N VAL A 182 -1.68 -1.62 8.52
CA VAL A 182 -1.02 -2.86 8.12
C VAL A 182 -0.45 -3.59 9.34
N LEU A 183 0.32 -2.90 10.18
CA LEU A 183 0.91 -3.46 11.40
C LEU A 183 -0.17 -3.94 12.37
N PHE A 184 -1.15 -3.10 12.64
CA PHE A 184 -2.29 -3.42 13.50
C PHE A 184 -3.10 -4.62 12.99
N GLY A 185 -3.23 -4.74 11.68
CA GLY A 185 -3.93 -5.85 11.04
C GLY A 185 -3.18 -7.16 11.05
N ARG A 186 -1.85 -7.12 11.19
CA ARG A 186 -1.00 -8.30 11.38
C ARG A 186 -1.00 -8.78 12.83
N GLU A 187 -1.05 -7.86 13.78
CA GLU A 187 -0.91 -8.14 15.21
C GLU A 187 -2.23 -8.40 15.93
N TYR A 188 -3.22 -7.54 15.76
CA TYR A 188 -4.50 -7.60 16.49
C TYR A 188 -5.70 -7.94 15.60
N CYS A 189 -5.92 -7.17 14.54
CA CYS A 189 -7.13 -7.25 13.75
C CYS A 189 -6.96 -8.14 12.50
N MET A 190 -6.52 -9.39 12.72
CA MET A 190 -6.32 -10.36 11.64
C MET A 190 -7.64 -10.68 10.90
N ALA A 191 -7.53 -11.17 9.66
CA ALA A 191 -8.68 -11.54 8.85
C ALA A 191 -9.45 -12.71 9.46
N ARG A 192 -8.72 -13.70 10.00
CA ARG A 192 -9.26 -14.85 10.71
C ARG A 192 -8.75 -14.84 12.15
N GLY A 193 -9.65 -15.03 13.13
CA GLY A 193 -9.29 -15.07 14.54
C GLY A 193 -8.70 -13.75 15.08
N PRO A 194 -9.36 -12.59 14.92
CA PRO A 194 -8.85 -11.34 15.47
C PRO A 194 -8.80 -11.41 16.99
N ARG A 195 -7.78 -10.74 17.59
CA ARG A 195 -7.57 -10.68 19.05
C ARG A 195 -8.41 -9.57 19.68
N CYS A 196 -9.74 -9.63 19.52
CA CYS A 196 -10.63 -8.55 19.95
C CYS A 196 -10.59 -8.28 21.46
N GLY A 197 -10.42 -9.32 22.29
CA GLY A 197 -10.30 -9.17 23.76
C GLY A 197 -9.12 -8.34 24.23
N GLU A 198 -7.98 -8.43 23.51
CA GLU A 198 -6.72 -7.73 23.79
C GLU A 198 -6.57 -6.43 22.98
N CYS A 199 -7.52 -6.15 22.07
CA CYS A 199 -7.42 -5.05 21.11
C CYS A 199 -7.43 -3.67 21.80
N PRO A 200 -6.40 -2.83 21.62
CA PRO A 200 -6.29 -1.52 22.28
C PRO A 200 -7.41 -0.54 21.92
N ILE A 201 -7.99 -0.68 20.72
CA ILE A 201 -9.07 0.18 20.24
C ILE A 201 -10.46 -0.46 20.35
N LYS A 202 -10.61 -1.60 21.08
CA LYS A 202 -11.89 -2.34 21.18
C LYS A 202 -13.07 -1.48 21.65
N LYS A 203 -12.84 -0.54 22.57
CA LYS A 203 -13.87 0.37 23.09
C LYS A 203 -14.43 1.34 22.05
N TYR A 204 -13.80 1.45 20.89
CA TYR A 204 -14.21 2.29 19.76
C TYR A 204 -14.69 1.49 18.54
N CYS A 205 -14.75 0.15 18.65
CA CYS A 205 -14.92 -0.75 17.52
C CYS A 205 -16.34 -1.33 17.48
N ALA A 206 -17.09 -1.01 16.42
CA ALA A 206 -18.46 -1.49 16.24
C ALA A 206 -18.55 -3.03 16.12
N HIS A 207 -17.56 -3.66 15.51
CA HIS A 207 -17.47 -5.12 15.42
C HIS A 207 -17.34 -5.79 16.79
N PHE A 208 -16.60 -5.19 17.73
CA PHE A 208 -16.48 -5.71 19.09
C PHE A 208 -17.77 -5.54 19.90
N GLU A 209 -18.45 -4.40 19.75
CA GLU A 209 -19.73 -4.15 20.40
C GLU A 209 -20.80 -5.14 19.95
N SER A 210 -20.90 -5.44 18.65
CA SER A 210 -21.87 -6.40 18.13
C SER A 210 -21.58 -7.83 18.59
N ALA A 211 -20.30 -8.24 18.60
CA ALA A 211 -19.90 -9.59 19.05
C ALA A 211 -20.06 -9.81 20.56
N SER A 212 -20.14 -8.73 21.36
CA SER A 212 -20.31 -8.81 22.82
C SER A 212 -21.78 -8.87 23.23
N ASN A 213 -22.69 -8.61 22.29
CA ASN A 213 -24.15 -8.62 22.50
C ASN A 213 -24.83 -9.90 21.97
N GLU A 214 -24.08 -10.82 21.37
CA GLU A 214 -24.49 -12.17 20.98
C GLU A 214 -24.06 -13.21 22.03
#